data_8e8602de2d31810eb9e4900e72680b4b
#
_entry.id   8e8602de2d31810eb9e4900e72680b4b
#
_cell.length_a   1.000
_cell.length_b   1.000
_cell.length_c   1.000
_cell.angle_alpha   90.00
_cell.angle_beta   90.00
_cell.angle_gamma   90.00
#
_symmetry.space_group_name_H-M   'P 1'
#
loop_
_entity.id
_entity.type
_entity.pdbx_description
1 polymer ?
#
loop_
_entity_poly.entity_id
_entity_poly.type
_entity_poly.pdbx_seq_one_letter_code
_entity_poly.pdbx_strand_id
1 'polypeptide(L)'
;KVVVLARGLGKRMRQDDGGSALRSDQQRQAETGVKALVPFDRPFLDYVLTVAADAGFERVCLVIGPEHDEIRKYYTEVEAQRLQFEFAVQTDPRGTADAVLAAQDFVGDDDFMVINSDNHYPLEALQSMRALDGPGLPCFERDALIEMSNIPAERIAGFAVVEVSAEGDMLRVHEKPDPELLARLPRPLGVSMNCWRLSGDHIFAACHAIEPS
;
A
#
# COMPACT_ATOMS: atom_id res chain seq x y z
N LYS A 1 -8.11 9.29 -8.42
CA LYS A 1 -8.51 8.64 -7.16
C LYS A 1 -7.37 7.79 -6.61
N VAL A 2 -7.25 7.71 -5.28
CA VAL A 2 -6.35 6.76 -4.60
C VAL A 2 -7.10 6.03 -3.48
N VAL A 3 -6.93 4.72 -3.42
CA VAL A 3 -7.43 3.84 -2.36
C VAL A 3 -6.24 3.47 -1.48
N VAL A 4 -6.33 3.74 -0.19
CA VAL A 4 -5.27 3.46 0.78
C VAL A 4 -5.73 2.33 1.69
N LEU A 5 -4.99 1.22 1.68
CA LEU A 5 -5.29 0.07 2.51
C LEU A 5 -4.79 0.30 3.94
N ALA A 6 -5.67 0.72 4.84
CA ALA A 6 -5.36 1.14 6.21
C ALA A 6 -5.88 0.17 7.29
N ARG A 7 -6.43 -0.99 6.90
CA ARG A 7 -6.90 -2.02 7.85
C ARG A 7 -5.80 -2.96 8.37
N GLY A 8 -4.54 -2.66 8.17
CA GLY A 8 -3.46 -3.52 8.67
C GLY A 8 -3.57 -3.80 10.16
N LEU A 9 -3.74 -5.07 10.56
CA LEU A 9 -3.96 -5.49 11.95
C LEU A 9 -2.76 -5.27 12.89
N GLY A 10 -1.66 -4.73 12.39
CA GLY A 10 -0.46 -4.45 13.21
C GLY A 10 0.11 -5.66 13.94
N LYS A 11 -0.22 -6.90 13.53
CA LYS A 11 0.17 -8.13 14.24
C LYS A 11 1.66 -8.19 14.59
N ARG A 12 2.53 -7.68 13.71
CA ARG A 12 3.99 -7.64 13.96
C ARG A 12 4.41 -6.56 14.94
N MET A 13 3.67 -5.45 15.02
CA MET A 13 3.94 -4.38 15.98
C MET A 13 3.47 -4.74 17.40
N ARG A 14 2.52 -5.67 17.51
CA ARG A 14 2.06 -6.22 18.81
C ARG A 14 2.98 -7.31 19.34
N GLN A 15 3.88 -7.86 18.51
CA GLN A 15 4.95 -8.75 18.96
C GLN A 15 6.07 -7.85 19.49
N ASP A 16 6.28 -7.91 20.80
CA ASP A 16 7.30 -7.13 21.51
C ASP A 16 8.70 -7.63 21.09
N ASP A 17 9.32 -6.91 20.19
CA ASP A 17 10.69 -7.18 19.74
C ASP A 17 11.74 -6.57 20.70
N GLY A 18 11.45 -6.46 21.99
CA GLY A 18 12.41 -6.20 23.09
C GLY A 18 13.58 -5.22 22.86
N GLY A 19 13.63 -4.51 21.73
CA GLY A 19 14.79 -3.74 21.28
C GLY A 19 14.53 -2.34 20.73
N SER A 20 13.27 -1.95 20.53
CA SER A 20 12.97 -0.61 19.97
C SER A 20 12.68 0.38 21.09
N ALA A 21 13.49 1.41 21.22
CA ALA A 21 13.22 2.56 22.10
C ALA A 21 12.08 3.41 21.50
N LEU A 22 10.85 2.89 21.54
CA LEU A 22 9.66 3.63 21.16
C LEU A 22 9.28 4.63 22.26
N ARG A 23 8.78 5.82 21.89
CA ARG A 23 8.16 6.73 22.85
C ARG A 23 6.89 6.10 23.40
N SER A 24 6.46 6.53 24.59
CA SER A 24 5.28 5.99 25.29
C SER A 24 3.97 6.15 24.51
N ASP A 25 3.86 7.16 23.64
CA ASP A 25 2.74 7.39 22.73
C ASP A 25 2.79 6.46 21.52
N GLN A 26 3.97 6.23 20.94
CA GLN A 26 4.20 5.26 19.88
C GLN A 26 3.95 3.83 20.36
N GLN A 27 4.31 3.53 21.59
CA GLN A 27 4.09 2.22 22.20
C GLN A 27 2.60 1.93 22.40
N ARG A 28 1.82 2.92 22.89
CA ARG A 28 0.35 2.80 22.98
C ARG A 28 -0.31 2.59 21.63
N GLN A 29 0.09 3.33 20.59
CA GLN A 29 -0.45 3.15 19.23
C GLN A 29 -0.04 1.79 18.63
N ALA A 30 1.16 1.31 18.89
CA ALA A 30 1.58 -0.04 18.50
C ALA A 30 0.73 -1.12 19.18
N GLU A 31 0.38 -0.95 20.45
CA GLU A 31 -0.49 -1.86 21.21
C GLU A 31 -1.92 -1.91 20.67
N THR A 32 -2.48 -0.78 20.22
CA THR A 32 -3.80 -0.73 19.56
C THR A 32 -3.76 -1.34 18.17
N GLY A 33 -2.58 -1.46 17.55
CA GLY A 33 -2.39 -2.01 16.22
C GLY A 33 -2.81 -1.07 15.08
N VAL A 34 -3.10 0.20 15.37
CA VAL A 34 -3.47 1.22 14.38
C VAL A 34 -2.21 1.84 13.79
N LYS A 35 -1.55 1.11 12.87
CA LYS A 35 -0.28 1.51 12.25
C LYS A 35 -0.33 2.86 11.55
N ALA A 36 -1.46 3.18 10.93
CA ALA A 36 -1.66 4.41 10.17
C ALA A 36 -1.49 5.67 11.04
N LEU A 37 -1.76 5.58 12.35
CA LEU A 37 -1.69 6.67 13.29
C LEU A 37 -0.43 6.65 14.18
N VAL A 38 0.58 5.81 13.89
CA VAL A 38 1.85 5.86 14.64
C VAL A 38 2.47 7.24 14.47
N PRO A 39 2.65 8.02 15.56
CA PRO A 39 3.12 9.39 15.46
C PRO A 39 4.64 9.46 15.30
N PHE A 40 5.06 10.33 14.40
CA PHE A 40 6.39 10.93 14.42
C PHE A 40 6.22 12.36 14.97
N ASP A 41 6.13 13.39 14.11
CA ASP A 41 5.56 14.71 14.49
C ASP A 41 4.04 14.73 14.25
N ARG A 42 3.59 13.94 13.29
CA ARG A 42 2.21 13.66 12.87
C ARG A 42 2.06 12.19 12.50
N PRO A 43 0.84 11.65 12.32
CA PRO A 43 0.63 10.28 11.87
C PRO A 43 1.43 9.93 10.62
N PHE A 44 2.00 8.71 10.56
CA PHE A 44 2.77 8.28 9.39
C PHE A 44 1.95 8.36 8.10
N LEU A 45 0.67 8.05 8.17
CA LEU A 45 -0.23 8.13 7.04
C LEU A 45 -0.32 9.56 6.44
N ASP A 46 -0.14 10.62 7.25
CA ASP A 46 -0.12 12.00 6.74
C ASP A 46 1.03 12.24 5.77
N TYR A 47 2.19 11.60 5.99
CA TYR A 47 3.32 11.68 5.06
C TYR A 47 2.99 10.97 3.74
N VAL A 48 2.38 9.79 3.80
CA VAL A 48 1.93 9.03 2.62
C VAL A 48 0.92 9.85 1.81
N LEU A 49 -0.05 10.44 2.49
CA LEU A 49 -1.10 11.26 1.87
C LEU A 49 -0.56 12.58 1.32
N THR A 50 0.45 13.17 1.95
CA THR A 50 1.12 14.36 1.44
C THR A 50 1.76 14.07 0.08
N VAL A 51 2.50 12.96 -0.04
CA VAL A 51 3.11 12.58 -1.33
C VAL A 51 2.03 12.27 -2.38
N ALA A 52 0.93 11.64 -2.01
CA ALA A 52 -0.20 11.42 -2.93
C ALA A 52 -0.80 12.76 -3.43
N ALA A 53 -0.96 13.75 -2.54
CA ALA A 53 -1.42 15.10 -2.91
C ALA A 53 -0.41 15.81 -3.81
N ASP A 54 0.90 15.70 -3.54
CA ASP A 54 1.97 16.27 -4.35
C ASP A 54 2.04 15.61 -5.75
N ALA A 55 1.67 14.32 -5.85
CA ALA A 55 1.50 13.63 -7.12
C ALA A 55 0.24 14.03 -7.90
N GLY A 56 -0.62 14.87 -7.30
CA GLY A 56 -1.83 15.41 -7.93
C GLY A 56 -3.07 14.55 -7.76
N PHE A 57 -3.11 13.68 -6.76
CA PHE A 57 -4.36 13.03 -6.34
C PHE A 57 -5.17 13.98 -5.45
N GLU A 58 -6.49 13.98 -5.63
CA GLU A 58 -7.40 14.88 -4.89
C GLU A 58 -8.43 14.09 -4.06
N ARG A 59 -8.79 12.87 -4.48
CA ARG A 59 -9.78 12.03 -3.81
C ARG A 59 -9.13 10.78 -3.24
N VAL A 60 -9.33 10.55 -1.94
CA VAL A 60 -8.75 9.44 -1.18
C VAL A 60 -9.85 8.64 -0.53
N CYS A 61 -9.84 7.32 -0.72
CA CYS A 61 -10.62 6.39 0.08
C CYS A 61 -9.70 5.64 1.05
N LEU A 62 -9.93 5.79 2.34
CA LEU A 62 -9.26 5.00 3.38
C LEU A 62 -10.06 3.72 3.63
N VAL A 63 -9.49 2.57 3.27
CA VAL A 63 -10.09 1.27 3.59
C VAL A 63 -9.68 0.89 5.00
N ILE A 64 -10.64 0.89 5.91
CA ILE A 64 -10.45 0.67 7.35
C ILE A 64 -11.27 -0.53 7.85
N GLY A 65 -10.96 -1.04 9.03
CA GLY A 65 -11.81 -1.99 9.73
C GLY A 65 -12.90 -1.29 10.53
N PRO A 66 -13.97 -2.02 10.93
CA PRO A 66 -15.01 -1.46 11.80
C PRO A 66 -14.47 -0.99 13.16
N GLU A 67 -13.31 -1.51 13.58
CA GLU A 67 -12.62 -1.17 14.81
C GLU A 67 -11.77 0.12 14.74
N HIS A 68 -11.65 0.75 13.55
CA HIS A 68 -10.74 1.88 13.32
C HIS A 68 -11.44 3.24 13.37
N ASP A 69 -12.29 3.47 14.37
CA ASP A 69 -12.99 4.73 14.56
C ASP A 69 -12.04 5.93 14.77
N GLU A 70 -10.86 5.70 15.36
CA GLU A 70 -9.85 6.75 15.56
C GLU A 70 -9.31 7.29 14.21
N ILE A 71 -9.06 6.41 13.23
CA ILE A 71 -8.64 6.82 11.88
C ILE A 71 -9.75 7.64 11.23
N ARG A 72 -10.99 7.14 11.28
CA ARG A 72 -12.16 7.84 10.74
C ARG A 72 -12.30 9.22 11.35
N LYS A 73 -12.26 9.31 12.67
CA LYS A 73 -12.38 10.57 13.41
C LYS A 73 -11.29 11.55 12.99
N TYR A 74 -10.02 11.13 13.02
CA TYR A 74 -8.89 11.98 12.67
C TYR A 74 -9.03 12.58 11.28
N TYR A 75 -9.26 11.77 10.24
CA TYR A 75 -9.37 12.24 8.85
C TYR A 75 -10.72 12.90 8.51
N THR A 76 -11.70 12.84 9.39
CA THR A 76 -12.93 13.66 9.29
C THR A 76 -12.73 15.06 9.85
N GLU A 77 -11.93 15.19 10.92
CA GLU A 77 -11.69 16.44 11.62
C GLU A 77 -10.49 17.25 11.05
N VAL A 78 -9.56 16.58 10.34
CA VAL A 78 -8.40 17.25 9.75
C VAL A 78 -8.82 18.20 8.62
N GLU A 79 -8.38 19.45 8.70
CA GLU A 79 -8.59 20.45 7.66
C GLU A 79 -7.62 20.23 6.48
N ALA A 80 -7.90 19.21 5.66
CA ALA A 80 -7.10 18.91 4.48
C ALA A 80 -7.53 19.79 3.29
N GLN A 81 -6.68 20.71 2.88
CA GLN A 81 -7.00 21.65 1.79
C GLN A 81 -6.91 21.02 0.40
N ARG A 82 -6.13 19.95 0.24
CA ARG A 82 -5.79 19.34 -1.06
C ARG A 82 -6.45 17.99 -1.30
N LEU A 83 -6.95 17.34 -0.27
CA LEU A 83 -7.50 15.99 -0.33
C LEU A 83 -8.92 15.94 0.21
N GLN A 84 -9.76 15.20 -0.48
CA GLN A 84 -11.12 14.85 -0.05
C GLN A 84 -11.11 13.39 0.41
N PHE A 85 -11.53 13.15 1.66
CA PHE A 85 -11.52 11.82 2.26
C PHE A 85 -12.88 11.16 2.20
N GLU A 86 -12.86 9.89 1.81
CA GLU A 86 -13.96 8.95 1.93
C GLU A 86 -13.47 7.70 2.67
N PHE A 87 -14.38 6.91 3.22
CA PHE A 87 -14.06 5.74 4.02
C PHE A 87 -14.83 4.54 3.51
N ALA A 88 -14.11 3.45 3.28
CA ALA A 88 -14.69 2.14 3.03
C ALA A 88 -14.37 1.20 4.19
N VAL A 89 -15.34 0.36 4.56
CA VAL A 89 -15.16 -0.58 5.67
C VAL A 89 -14.98 -1.99 5.12
N GLN A 90 -13.80 -2.55 5.34
CA GLN A 90 -13.58 -3.96 5.16
C GLN A 90 -14.01 -4.67 6.45
N THR A 91 -15.15 -5.33 6.45
CA THR A 91 -15.73 -5.96 7.66
C THR A 91 -14.87 -7.11 8.17
N ASP A 92 -14.41 -8.00 7.28
CA ASP A 92 -13.56 -9.12 7.60
C ASP A 92 -12.20 -9.00 6.90
N PRO A 93 -11.06 -9.33 7.56
CA PRO A 93 -9.73 -9.21 6.94
C PRO A 93 -9.42 -10.38 6.00
N ARG A 94 -10.17 -10.52 4.91
CA ARG A 94 -10.07 -11.63 3.94
C ARG A 94 -9.04 -11.40 2.83
N GLY A 95 -8.10 -10.50 3.03
CA GLY A 95 -7.01 -10.25 2.09
C GLY A 95 -7.15 -8.94 1.30
N THR A 96 -6.18 -8.71 0.41
CA THR A 96 -6.06 -7.45 -0.34
C THR A 96 -7.19 -7.25 -1.35
N ALA A 97 -7.62 -8.32 -2.05
CA ALA A 97 -8.71 -8.24 -3.01
C ALA A 97 -10.03 -7.80 -2.34
N ASP A 98 -10.33 -8.35 -1.17
CA ASP A 98 -11.50 -7.98 -0.37
C ASP A 98 -11.42 -6.53 0.12
N ALA A 99 -10.21 -6.04 0.48
CA ALA A 99 -10.00 -4.65 0.84
C ALA A 99 -10.22 -3.70 -0.37
N VAL A 100 -9.82 -4.11 -1.57
CA VAL A 100 -10.07 -3.35 -2.80
C VAL A 100 -11.56 -3.33 -3.12
N LEU A 101 -12.27 -4.47 -2.98
CA LEU A 101 -13.73 -4.55 -3.16
C LEU A 101 -14.49 -3.60 -2.25
N ALA A 102 -14.04 -3.41 -1.00
CA ALA A 102 -14.69 -2.49 -0.07
C ALA A 102 -14.73 -1.03 -0.62
N ALA A 103 -13.82 -0.66 -1.51
CA ALA A 103 -13.76 0.67 -2.12
C ALA A 103 -14.52 0.78 -3.46
N GLN A 104 -15.28 -0.24 -3.88
CA GLN A 104 -15.93 -0.29 -5.18
C GLN A 104 -16.84 0.92 -5.44
N ASP A 105 -17.66 1.32 -4.48
CA ASP A 105 -18.59 2.46 -4.62
C ASP A 105 -17.85 3.80 -4.80
N PHE A 106 -16.69 3.96 -4.14
CA PHE A 106 -15.84 5.14 -4.30
C PHE A 106 -15.18 5.19 -5.68
N VAL A 107 -14.70 4.05 -6.15
CA VAL A 107 -13.98 3.94 -7.43
C VAL A 107 -14.94 4.08 -8.61
N GLY A 108 -16.03 3.34 -8.63
CA GLY A 108 -16.88 3.19 -9.80
C GLY A 108 -16.10 2.57 -10.95
N ASP A 109 -16.25 3.14 -12.14
CA ASP A 109 -15.58 2.69 -13.37
C ASP A 109 -14.23 3.38 -13.63
N ASP A 110 -13.82 4.31 -12.75
CA ASP A 110 -12.60 5.09 -12.93
C ASP A 110 -11.32 4.25 -12.72
N ASP A 111 -10.23 4.69 -13.34
CA ASP A 111 -8.90 4.27 -12.98
C ASP A 111 -8.50 4.84 -11.61
N PHE A 112 -7.83 4.04 -10.82
CA PHE A 112 -7.42 4.42 -9.46
C PHE A 112 -6.10 3.79 -9.03
N MET A 113 -5.47 4.42 -8.05
CA MET A 113 -4.29 3.85 -7.39
C MET A 113 -4.70 3.09 -6.14
N VAL A 114 -4.01 1.97 -5.87
CA VAL A 114 -4.05 1.26 -4.59
C VAL A 114 -2.67 1.33 -3.97
N ILE A 115 -2.59 1.79 -2.72
CA ILE A 115 -1.34 1.85 -1.95
C ILE A 115 -1.56 1.38 -0.51
N ASN A 116 -0.48 0.96 0.13
CA ASN A 116 -0.51 0.62 1.55
C ASN A 116 -0.31 1.87 2.42
N SER A 117 -0.95 1.91 3.58
CA SER A 117 -0.84 2.99 4.56
C SER A 117 0.50 3.03 5.30
N ASP A 118 1.31 1.97 5.20
CA ASP A 118 2.59 1.81 5.91
C ASP A 118 3.82 1.82 4.99
N ASN A 119 3.63 2.19 3.72
CA ASN A 119 4.72 2.38 2.76
C ASN A 119 4.80 3.86 2.35
N HIS A 120 6.02 4.40 2.33
CA HIS A 120 6.30 5.72 1.75
C HIS A 120 6.88 5.53 0.35
N TYR A 121 6.17 6.05 -0.64
CA TYR A 121 6.57 5.93 -2.05
C TYR A 121 7.26 7.21 -2.53
N PRO A 122 8.27 7.12 -3.41
CA PRO A 122 8.83 8.29 -4.07
C PRO A 122 7.76 9.06 -4.87
N LEU A 123 7.83 10.39 -4.85
CA LEU A 123 6.90 11.24 -5.58
C LEU A 123 6.83 10.89 -7.08
N GLU A 124 8.01 10.69 -7.68
CA GLU A 124 8.15 10.36 -9.09
C GLU A 124 7.45 9.04 -9.46
N ALA A 125 7.47 8.05 -8.55
CA ALA A 125 6.78 6.80 -8.75
C ALA A 125 5.25 7.01 -8.82
N LEU A 126 4.68 7.78 -7.89
CA LEU A 126 3.24 8.07 -7.90
C LEU A 126 2.84 8.95 -9.10
N GLN A 127 3.68 9.91 -9.49
CA GLN A 127 3.44 10.75 -10.67
C GLN A 127 3.45 9.91 -11.96
N SER A 128 4.44 9.02 -12.13
CA SER A 128 4.54 8.13 -13.27
C SER A 128 3.33 7.20 -13.35
N MET A 129 2.90 6.64 -12.23
CA MET A 129 1.73 5.78 -12.18
C MET A 129 0.43 6.54 -12.48
N ARG A 130 0.33 7.81 -12.05
CA ARG A 130 -0.83 8.65 -12.38
C ARG A 130 -0.90 8.98 -13.87
N ALA A 131 0.25 9.12 -14.53
CA ALA A 131 0.36 9.44 -15.95
C ALA A 131 0.27 8.20 -16.87
N LEU A 132 0.36 7.00 -16.32
CA LEU A 132 0.30 5.75 -17.08
C LEU A 132 -1.05 5.61 -17.79
N ASP A 133 -1.05 5.13 -19.01
CA ASP A 133 -2.27 4.76 -19.73
C ASP A 133 -2.60 3.29 -19.43
N GLY A 134 -3.64 3.07 -18.63
CA GLY A 134 -4.08 1.74 -18.21
C GLY A 134 -3.46 1.22 -16.90
N PRO A 135 -3.71 -0.07 -16.58
CA PRO A 135 -3.25 -0.68 -15.33
C PRO A 135 -1.74 -0.93 -15.32
N GLY A 136 -1.14 -0.88 -14.12
CA GLY A 136 0.29 -1.13 -13.96
C GLY A 136 0.77 -1.02 -12.51
N LEU A 137 2.07 -1.18 -12.34
CA LEU A 137 2.75 -1.02 -11.04
C LEU A 137 4.18 -0.50 -11.24
N PRO A 138 4.72 0.30 -10.31
CA PRO A 138 6.12 0.64 -10.32
C PRO A 138 6.93 -0.57 -9.86
N CYS A 139 7.90 -0.99 -10.68
CA CYS A 139 8.88 -2.02 -10.29
C CYS A 139 10.09 -1.32 -9.66
N PHE A 140 10.30 -1.55 -8.37
CA PHE A 140 11.47 -1.04 -7.67
C PHE A 140 12.63 -2.02 -7.84
N GLU A 141 13.80 -1.51 -8.23
CA GLU A 141 14.96 -2.37 -8.36
C GLU A 141 15.38 -2.90 -7.00
N ARG A 142 15.56 -4.24 -6.91
CA ARG A 142 15.80 -4.93 -5.66
C ARG A 142 17.10 -4.52 -4.99
N ASP A 143 18.18 -4.41 -5.76
CA ASP A 143 19.50 -4.10 -5.23
C ASP A 143 19.56 -2.63 -4.76
N ALA A 144 18.90 -1.70 -5.49
CA ALA A 144 18.73 -0.33 -5.06
C ALA A 144 17.91 -0.20 -3.77
N LEU A 145 16.87 -1.03 -3.59
CA LEU A 145 16.12 -1.06 -2.32
C LEU A 145 16.99 -1.51 -1.15
N ILE A 146 17.88 -2.49 -1.36
CA ILE A 146 18.81 -2.96 -0.32
C ILE A 146 19.82 -1.87 0.06
N GLU A 147 20.31 -1.12 -0.92
CA GLU A 147 21.33 -0.09 -0.69
C GLU A 147 20.76 1.23 -0.14
N MET A 148 19.58 1.63 -0.62
CA MET A 148 19.08 3.00 -0.44
C MET A 148 17.88 3.11 0.50
N SER A 149 17.24 1.99 0.86
CA SER A 149 16.09 2.04 1.76
C SER A 149 16.48 1.68 3.21
N ASN A 150 15.58 1.96 4.14
CA ASN A 150 15.70 1.53 5.53
C ASN A 150 15.07 0.13 5.77
N ILE A 151 14.75 -0.61 4.70
CA ILE A 151 14.13 -1.93 4.81
C ILE A 151 15.24 -2.98 4.94
N PRO A 152 15.22 -3.84 5.96
CA PRO A 152 16.22 -4.90 6.09
C PRO A 152 16.27 -5.82 4.86
N ALA A 153 17.46 -6.20 4.42
CA ALA A 153 17.67 -7.03 3.22
C ALA A 153 16.91 -8.36 3.28
N GLU A 154 16.84 -8.97 4.46
CA GLU A 154 16.09 -10.22 4.71
C GLU A 154 14.59 -10.04 4.45
N ARG A 155 14.07 -8.85 4.71
CA ARG A 155 12.67 -8.52 4.45
C ARG A 155 12.43 -8.30 2.97
N ILE A 156 13.36 -7.62 2.27
CA ILE A 156 13.30 -7.41 0.82
C ILE A 156 13.37 -8.75 0.07
N ALA A 157 14.13 -9.72 0.58
CA ALA A 157 14.18 -11.07 0.01
C ALA A 157 12.82 -11.77 -0.07
N GLY A 158 11.89 -11.41 0.80
CA GLY A 158 10.52 -11.95 0.82
C GLY A 158 9.49 -11.16 0.00
N PHE A 159 9.91 -10.09 -0.70
CA PHE A 159 9.00 -9.32 -1.53
C PHE A 159 8.70 -10.04 -2.85
N ALA A 160 7.52 -9.77 -3.40
CA ALA A 160 7.14 -10.28 -4.71
C ALA A 160 8.04 -9.68 -5.80
N VAL A 161 8.57 -10.55 -6.66
CA VAL A 161 9.34 -10.15 -7.84
C VAL A 161 8.45 -10.14 -9.07
N VAL A 162 8.57 -9.09 -9.86
CA VAL A 162 7.79 -8.89 -11.08
C VAL A 162 8.65 -9.25 -12.29
N GLU A 163 8.19 -10.20 -13.08
CA GLU A 163 8.79 -10.53 -14.38
C GLU A 163 8.13 -9.66 -15.44
N VAL A 164 8.95 -8.95 -16.21
CA VAL A 164 8.50 -8.03 -17.25
C VAL A 164 9.05 -8.42 -18.62
N SER A 165 8.32 -8.12 -19.69
CA SER A 165 8.77 -8.25 -21.06
C SER A 165 9.80 -7.16 -21.43
N ALA A 166 10.39 -7.26 -22.62
CA ALA A 166 11.30 -6.23 -23.15
C ALA A 166 10.58 -4.89 -23.38
N GLU A 167 9.27 -4.93 -23.61
CA GLU A 167 8.39 -3.78 -23.80
C GLU A 167 7.91 -3.15 -22.47
N GLY A 168 8.17 -3.82 -21.34
CA GLY A 168 7.78 -3.36 -20.01
C GLY A 168 6.43 -3.93 -19.52
N ASP A 169 5.83 -4.86 -20.25
CA ASP A 169 4.58 -5.51 -19.84
C ASP A 169 4.84 -6.50 -18.70
N MET A 170 3.96 -6.51 -17.70
CA MET A 170 4.00 -7.47 -16.61
C MET A 170 3.62 -8.87 -17.12
N LEU A 171 4.56 -9.80 -17.07
CA LEU A 171 4.34 -11.20 -17.47
C LEU A 171 3.86 -12.04 -16.29
N ARG A 172 4.45 -11.84 -15.12
CA ARG A 172 4.16 -12.61 -13.90
C ARG A 172 4.61 -11.91 -12.64
N VAL A 173 3.89 -12.16 -11.54
CA VAL A 173 4.29 -11.82 -10.17
C VAL A 173 4.65 -13.11 -9.45
N HIS A 174 5.87 -13.17 -8.92
CA HIS A 174 6.38 -14.29 -8.15
C HIS A 174 6.38 -13.93 -6.66
N GLU A 175 5.40 -14.46 -5.94
CA GLU A 175 5.31 -14.26 -4.48
C GLU A 175 6.35 -15.11 -3.75
N LYS A 176 7.10 -14.49 -2.85
CA LYS A 176 8.15 -15.12 -2.02
C LYS A 176 9.04 -16.06 -2.84
N PRO A 177 9.69 -15.55 -3.90
CA PRO A 177 10.48 -16.38 -4.79
C PRO A 177 11.65 -17.03 -4.04
N ASP A 178 11.93 -18.30 -4.35
CA ASP A 178 13.08 -18.98 -3.82
C ASP A 178 14.39 -18.52 -4.51
N PRO A 179 15.57 -18.81 -3.92
CA PRO A 179 16.87 -18.40 -4.48
C PRO A 179 17.16 -18.97 -5.88
N GLU A 180 16.66 -20.16 -6.20
CA GLU A 180 16.87 -20.78 -7.51
C GLU A 180 16.08 -20.05 -8.61
N LEU A 181 14.84 -19.65 -8.31
CA LEU A 181 14.04 -18.82 -9.21
C LEU A 181 14.69 -17.45 -9.39
N LEU A 182 15.11 -16.79 -8.30
CA LEU A 182 15.77 -15.49 -8.37
C LEU A 182 17.05 -15.50 -9.22
N ALA A 183 17.79 -16.61 -9.20
CA ALA A 183 19.00 -16.77 -10.02
C ALA A 183 18.72 -16.91 -11.51
N ARG A 184 17.51 -17.33 -11.88
CA ARG A 184 17.09 -17.54 -13.29
C ARG A 184 16.36 -16.35 -13.91
N LEU A 185 15.80 -15.46 -13.09
CA LEU A 185 15.09 -14.30 -13.60
C LEU A 185 16.04 -13.26 -14.22
N PRO A 186 15.59 -12.55 -15.26
CA PRO A 186 16.35 -11.45 -15.86
C PRO A 186 16.72 -10.36 -14.86
N ARG A 187 17.86 -9.72 -15.08
CA ARG A 187 18.31 -8.57 -14.28
C ARG A 187 18.06 -7.24 -15.02
N PRO A 188 17.80 -6.13 -14.30
CA PRO A 188 17.65 -6.03 -12.85
C PRO A 188 16.34 -6.65 -12.36
N LEU A 189 16.30 -7.14 -11.10
CA LEU A 189 15.08 -7.68 -10.50
C LEU A 189 14.18 -6.54 -10.04
N GLY A 190 12.98 -6.46 -10.62
CA GLY A 190 11.94 -5.56 -10.17
C GLY A 190 11.12 -6.18 -9.03
N VAL A 191 10.88 -5.45 -7.95
CA VAL A 191 10.01 -5.89 -6.86
C VAL A 191 8.77 -5.03 -6.74
N SER A 192 7.66 -5.66 -6.36
CA SER A 192 6.42 -4.99 -6.06
C SER A 192 6.42 -4.48 -4.61
N MET A 193 6.08 -3.21 -4.43
CA MET A 193 5.90 -2.57 -3.12
C MET A 193 4.41 -2.30 -2.83
N ASN A 194 3.50 -3.08 -3.44
CA ASN A 194 2.05 -2.93 -3.30
C ASN A 194 1.53 -1.53 -3.65
N CYS A 195 2.02 -1.00 -4.76
CA CYS A 195 1.52 0.22 -5.38
C CYS A 195 0.99 -0.17 -6.75
N TRP A 196 -0.30 -0.02 -7.00
CA TRP A 196 -0.95 -0.50 -8.22
C TRP A 196 -1.82 0.59 -8.82
N ARG A 197 -1.76 0.77 -10.14
CA ARG A 197 -2.81 1.43 -10.90
C ARG A 197 -3.73 0.36 -11.46
N LEU A 198 -5.02 0.47 -11.19
CA LEU A 198 -6.04 -0.51 -11.57
C LEU A 198 -7.18 0.21 -12.28
N SER A 199 -7.92 -0.51 -13.11
CA SER A 199 -9.14 -0.03 -13.76
C SER A 199 -10.37 -0.56 -13.03
N GLY A 200 -11.29 0.33 -12.65
CA GLY A 200 -12.54 -0.02 -12.01
C GLY A 200 -13.41 -0.94 -12.85
N ASP A 201 -13.44 -0.72 -14.18
CA ASP A 201 -14.20 -1.54 -15.12
C ASP A 201 -13.88 -3.05 -15.07
N HIS A 202 -12.67 -3.41 -14.66
CA HIS A 202 -12.19 -4.78 -14.78
C HIS A 202 -11.84 -5.45 -13.45
N ILE A 203 -11.26 -4.69 -12.50
CA ILE A 203 -10.68 -5.28 -11.30
C ILE A 203 -11.72 -5.89 -10.36
N PHE A 204 -12.89 -5.28 -10.23
CA PHE A 204 -13.90 -5.76 -9.27
C PHE A 204 -14.47 -7.10 -9.65
N ALA A 205 -14.68 -7.38 -10.95
CA ALA A 205 -15.09 -8.69 -11.41
C ALA A 205 -14.05 -9.76 -11.07
N ALA A 206 -12.76 -9.46 -11.24
CA ALA A 206 -11.68 -10.36 -10.85
C ALA A 206 -11.62 -10.57 -9.34
N CYS A 207 -11.77 -9.51 -8.54
CA CYS A 207 -11.77 -9.60 -7.08
C CYS A 207 -12.95 -10.44 -6.55
N HIS A 208 -14.14 -10.33 -7.14
CA HIS A 208 -15.28 -11.17 -6.79
C HIS A 208 -15.08 -12.65 -7.09
N ALA A 209 -14.25 -12.99 -8.08
CA ALA A 209 -13.96 -14.36 -8.46
C ALA A 209 -12.89 -15.05 -7.57
N ILE A 210 -12.19 -14.28 -6.71
CA ILE A 210 -11.16 -14.82 -5.81
C ILE A 210 -11.83 -15.41 -4.56
N GLU A 211 -11.56 -16.69 -4.28
CA GLU A 211 -11.97 -17.28 -3.01
C GLU A 211 -11.17 -16.65 -1.85
N PRO A 212 -11.82 -16.30 -0.74
CA PRO A 212 -11.13 -15.77 0.44
C PRO A 212 -10.11 -16.78 0.99
N SER A 213 -8.93 -16.31 1.31
CA SER A 213 -7.81 -17.12 1.86
C SER A 213 -7.85 -17.20 3.40
#